data_1c7aa253d2ade64f8b3a61a09f7aa863
#
_entry.id   1c7aa253d2ade64f8b3a61a09f7aa863
#
_cell.length_a   1.000
_cell.length_b   1.000
_cell.length_c   1.000
_cell.angle_alpha   90.00
_cell.angle_beta   90.00
_cell.angle_gamma   90.00
#
_symmetry.space_group_name_H-M   'P 1'
#
loop_
_entity.id
_entity.type
_entity.pdbx_description
1 polymer ?
#
loop_
_entity_poly.entity_id
_entity_poly.type
_entity_poly.pdbx_seq_one_letter_code
_entity_poly.pdbx_strand_id
1 'polypeptide(L)'
;LPLIVCRSKSGGAHLFLFTEEPVTAEDLRNKLTQLAAVLGYGDCEIFPKQIKINASRGDTGNFLNLPYFGGDDSNRYAFLDDGSSASLQEFYDLYDKYKVKAKEINKIKPKLTAAPQKELDDGPPCLQTLMQQGIPEGGRDNTLYQYAVYAKKKWEQGWEDKVSAFNHNHMKPSLDYKEVQKTINQHTKTDYRYKCHDKPMCSFCDDVECRTRIHG
;
A
#
# COMPACT_ATOMS: atom_id res chain seq x y z
N LEU A 1 -8.86 -10.08 -3.81
CA LEU A 1 -8.18 -10.12 -2.51
C LEU A 1 -9.10 -10.74 -1.47
N PRO A 2 -8.58 -11.47 -0.47
CA PRO A 2 -9.37 -12.06 0.61
C PRO A 2 -9.67 -11.01 1.70
N LEU A 3 -10.35 -9.94 1.30
CA LEU A 3 -10.75 -8.84 2.17
C LEU A 3 -12.27 -8.72 2.19
N ILE A 4 -12.85 -8.62 3.37
CA ILE A 4 -14.28 -8.32 3.53
C ILE A 4 -14.43 -6.84 3.78
N VAL A 5 -15.22 -6.17 2.94
CA VAL A 5 -15.50 -4.74 3.07
C VAL A 5 -16.72 -4.56 3.94
N CYS A 6 -16.59 -3.82 5.04
CA CYS A 6 -17.69 -3.50 5.94
C CYS A 6 -17.87 -1.99 6.05
N ARG A 7 -19.11 -1.55 6.21
CA ARG A 7 -19.44 -0.16 6.49
C ARG A 7 -18.92 0.24 7.88
N SER A 8 -18.23 1.36 7.99
CA SER A 8 -17.84 1.92 9.28
C SER A 8 -19.00 2.67 9.96
N LYS A 9 -18.89 2.94 11.25
CA LYS A 9 -19.92 3.71 12.00
C LYS A 9 -20.23 5.08 11.37
N SER A 10 -19.20 5.74 10.84
CA SER A 10 -19.30 7.09 10.25
C SER A 10 -19.62 7.12 8.76
N GLY A 11 -19.90 5.96 8.15
CA GLY A 11 -20.24 5.86 6.72
C GLY A 11 -19.08 5.62 5.78
N GLY A 12 -17.85 5.50 6.29
CA GLY A 12 -16.69 5.04 5.52
C GLY A 12 -16.64 3.51 5.42
N ALA A 13 -15.51 2.97 5.03
CA ALA A 13 -15.28 1.54 4.88
C ALA A 13 -14.16 1.03 5.81
N HIS A 14 -14.35 -0.18 6.34
CA HIS A 14 -13.33 -0.98 6.96
C HIS A 14 -13.10 -2.23 6.12
N LEU A 15 -11.85 -2.58 5.87
CA LEU A 15 -11.46 -3.79 5.18
C LEU A 15 -10.86 -4.77 6.19
N PHE A 16 -11.48 -5.95 6.31
CA PHE A 16 -11.05 -6.97 7.24
C PHE A 16 -10.38 -8.13 6.53
N LEU A 17 -9.21 -8.53 7.03
CA LEU A 17 -8.53 -9.78 6.69
C LEU A 17 -8.67 -10.74 7.88
N PHE A 18 -9.28 -11.88 7.64
CA PHE A 18 -9.46 -12.92 8.64
C PHE A 18 -8.48 -14.06 8.43
N THR A 19 -7.99 -14.62 9.54
CA THR A 19 -7.06 -15.76 9.53
C THR A 19 -7.64 -16.94 10.29
N GLU A 20 -7.37 -18.16 9.81
CA GLU A 20 -7.82 -19.39 10.49
C GLU A 20 -7.08 -19.61 11.83
N GLU A 21 -5.79 -19.22 11.86
CA GLU A 21 -4.95 -19.37 13.04
C GLU A 21 -4.41 -17.99 13.48
N PRO A 22 -4.00 -17.85 14.75
CA PRO A 22 -3.29 -16.67 15.21
C PRO A 22 -2.03 -16.39 14.38
N VAL A 23 -1.81 -15.12 14.04
CA VAL A 23 -0.63 -14.62 13.33
C VAL A 23 0.01 -13.50 14.12
N THR A 24 1.30 -13.24 13.90
CA THR A 24 1.96 -12.12 14.56
C THR A 24 1.37 -10.80 14.08
N ALA A 25 1.24 -9.83 15.00
CA ALA A 25 0.77 -8.49 14.65
C ALA A 25 1.70 -7.81 13.61
N GLU A 26 2.99 -8.14 13.64
CA GLU A 26 3.99 -7.63 12.70
C GLU A 26 3.72 -8.13 11.28
N ASP A 27 3.57 -9.45 11.08
CA ASP A 27 3.32 -10.04 9.76
C ASP A 27 2.01 -9.54 9.15
N LEU A 28 0.95 -9.53 9.98
CA LEU A 28 -0.35 -9.06 9.53
C LEU A 28 -0.32 -7.58 9.14
N ARG A 29 0.28 -6.74 9.98
CA ARG A 29 0.40 -5.31 9.71
C ARG A 29 1.23 -5.03 8.47
N ASN A 30 2.35 -5.72 8.28
CA ASN A 30 3.18 -5.58 7.09
C ASN A 30 2.39 -5.93 5.83
N LYS A 31 1.64 -7.05 5.85
CA LYS A 31 0.81 -7.45 4.73
C LYS A 31 -0.32 -6.46 4.45
N LEU A 32 -1.05 -6.01 5.47
CA LEU A 32 -2.13 -5.04 5.31
C LEU A 32 -1.60 -3.68 4.80
N THR A 33 -0.43 -3.23 5.25
CA THR A 33 0.22 -2.03 4.72
C THR A 33 0.52 -2.18 3.23
N GLN A 34 1.04 -3.34 2.82
CA GLN A 34 1.27 -3.64 1.42
C GLN A 34 -0.04 -3.63 0.59
N LEU A 35 -1.08 -4.28 1.09
CA LEU A 35 -2.37 -4.32 0.40
C LEU A 35 -3.02 -2.94 0.30
N ALA A 36 -2.97 -2.15 1.39
CA ALA A 36 -3.48 -0.78 1.39
C ALA A 36 -2.76 0.10 0.36
N ALA A 37 -1.43 0.01 0.29
CA ALA A 37 -0.65 0.74 -0.70
C ALA A 37 -1.04 0.35 -2.13
N VAL A 38 -1.22 -0.96 -2.40
CA VAL A 38 -1.66 -1.46 -3.71
C VAL A 38 -3.05 -0.98 -4.09
N LEU A 39 -3.95 -0.87 -3.10
CA LEU A 39 -5.32 -0.37 -3.32
C LEU A 39 -5.39 1.16 -3.43
N GLY A 40 -4.25 1.87 -3.31
CA GLY A 40 -4.22 3.33 -3.37
C GLY A 40 -4.52 4.03 -2.03
N TYR A 41 -4.55 3.30 -0.92
CA TYR A 41 -4.86 3.79 0.43
C TYR A 41 -3.64 3.67 1.36
N GLY A 42 -2.44 4.01 0.88
CA GLY A 42 -1.19 3.83 1.63
C GLY A 42 -1.07 4.62 2.93
N ASP A 43 -1.87 5.66 3.10
CA ASP A 43 -1.97 6.52 4.28
C ASP A 43 -3.13 6.17 5.22
N CYS A 44 -3.95 5.14 4.87
CA CYS A 44 -5.06 4.73 5.72
C CYS A 44 -4.58 4.14 7.06
N GLU A 45 -5.46 4.18 8.04
CA GLU A 45 -5.21 3.60 9.36
C GLU A 45 -5.21 2.06 9.28
N ILE A 46 -4.17 1.42 9.79
CA ILE A 46 -4.00 -0.04 9.77
C ILE A 46 -3.94 -0.60 11.18
N PHE A 47 -4.75 -1.62 11.43
CA PHE A 47 -4.76 -2.39 12.68
C PHE A 47 -4.20 -3.80 12.46
N PRO A 48 -3.44 -4.34 13.44
CA PRO A 48 -3.08 -3.73 14.73
C PRO A 48 -2.08 -2.56 14.55
N LYS A 49 -2.22 -1.50 15.36
CA LYS A 49 -1.28 -0.36 15.35
C LYS A 49 0.05 -0.73 15.99
N GLN A 50 0.01 -1.52 17.07
CA GLN A 50 1.19 -2.02 17.75
C GLN A 50 1.55 -3.41 17.25
N ILE A 51 2.84 -3.64 17.02
CA ILE A 51 3.40 -4.96 16.69
C ILE A 51 3.75 -5.77 17.95
N LYS A 52 3.94 -5.08 19.08
CA LYS A 52 4.22 -5.66 20.39
C LYS A 52 3.51 -4.89 21.48
N ILE A 53 3.05 -5.58 22.49
CA ILE A 53 2.51 -5.02 23.73
C ILE A 53 3.34 -5.55 24.91
N ASN A 54 3.51 -4.74 25.94
CA ASN A 54 4.17 -5.16 27.17
C ASN A 54 3.12 -5.32 28.29
N ALA A 55 2.62 -6.54 28.42
CA ALA A 55 1.60 -6.86 29.44
C ALA A 55 2.06 -6.54 30.86
N SER A 56 3.37 -6.62 31.18
CA SER A 56 3.90 -6.30 32.51
C SER A 56 3.83 -4.81 32.85
N ARG A 57 3.66 -3.93 31.84
CA ARG A 57 3.41 -2.50 32.01
C ARG A 57 1.93 -2.12 31.98
N GLY A 58 1.04 -3.11 31.84
CA GLY A 58 -0.38 -2.88 31.67
C GLY A 58 -0.77 -2.39 30.26
N ASP A 59 0.11 -2.56 29.26
CA ASP A 59 -0.21 -2.17 27.90
C ASP A 59 -1.41 -2.97 27.40
N THR A 60 -2.36 -2.29 26.77
CA THR A 60 -3.49 -2.89 26.06
C THR A 60 -3.36 -2.62 24.57
N GLY A 61 -3.88 -3.54 23.74
CA GLY A 61 -3.97 -3.33 22.30
C GLY A 61 -4.94 -2.19 21.94
N ASN A 62 -4.90 -1.78 20.68
CA ASN A 62 -5.85 -0.78 20.18
C ASN A 62 -7.25 -1.35 20.09
N PHE A 63 -8.22 -0.54 20.43
CA PHE A 63 -9.62 -0.87 20.26
C PHE A 63 -9.96 -0.96 18.75
N LEU A 64 -10.66 -2.02 18.37
CA LEU A 64 -11.18 -2.23 17.02
C LEU A 64 -12.70 -2.40 17.07
N ASN A 65 -13.42 -1.59 16.33
CA ASN A 65 -14.86 -1.75 16.15
C ASN A 65 -15.15 -2.93 15.23
N LEU A 66 -15.81 -3.95 15.78
CA LEU A 66 -16.24 -5.10 15.00
C LEU A 66 -17.49 -4.78 14.16
N PRO A 67 -17.65 -5.45 12.99
CA PRO A 67 -18.91 -5.43 12.26
C PRO A 67 -20.01 -6.16 13.05
N TYR A 68 -21.25 -5.94 12.67
CA TYR A 68 -22.45 -6.59 13.25
C TYR A 68 -22.59 -6.48 14.77
N PHE A 69 -22.02 -5.43 15.37
CA PHE A 69 -22.33 -5.14 16.77
C PHE A 69 -23.81 -4.75 16.89
N GLY A 70 -24.61 -5.60 17.53
CA GLY A 70 -26.07 -5.49 17.57
C GLY A 70 -26.81 -6.39 16.57
N GLY A 71 -26.09 -7.32 15.89
CA GLY A 71 -26.69 -8.26 14.92
C GLY A 71 -27.04 -7.60 13.59
N ASP A 72 -28.09 -8.09 12.93
CA ASP A 72 -28.52 -7.61 11.61
C ASP A 72 -29.01 -6.16 11.59
N ASP A 73 -29.43 -5.62 12.73
CA ASP A 73 -29.83 -4.20 12.86
C ASP A 73 -28.61 -3.25 12.88
N SER A 74 -27.40 -3.79 12.80
CA SER A 74 -26.18 -3.00 12.82
C SER A 74 -26.00 -2.19 11.53
N ASN A 75 -25.60 -0.92 11.68
CA ASN A 75 -25.17 -0.11 10.54
C ASN A 75 -23.75 -0.42 10.06
N ARG A 76 -23.08 -1.43 10.65
CA ARG A 76 -21.71 -1.88 10.33
C ARG A 76 -21.75 -3.25 9.64
N TYR A 77 -22.52 -3.35 8.59
CA TYR A 77 -22.67 -4.57 7.79
C TYR A 77 -21.58 -4.72 6.73
N ALA A 78 -21.37 -5.94 6.26
CA ALA A 78 -20.53 -6.20 5.10
C ALA A 78 -21.27 -5.91 3.80
N PHE A 79 -20.52 -5.61 2.75
CA PHE A 79 -21.05 -5.46 1.40
C PHE A 79 -20.89 -6.75 0.61
N LEU A 80 -21.92 -7.13 -0.13
CA LEU A 80 -21.88 -8.15 -1.16
C LEU A 80 -21.27 -7.60 -2.45
N ASP A 81 -20.95 -8.49 -3.40
CA ASP A 81 -20.31 -8.11 -4.67
C ASP A 81 -21.17 -7.15 -5.54
N ASP A 82 -22.47 -7.16 -5.35
CA ASP A 82 -23.44 -6.24 -6.01
C ASP A 82 -23.60 -4.90 -5.28
N GLY A 83 -22.92 -4.72 -4.15
CA GLY A 83 -22.97 -3.52 -3.32
C GLY A 83 -24.09 -3.50 -2.31
N SER A 84 -24.94 -4.53 -2.24
CA SER A 84 -25.98 -4.65 -1.21
C SER A 84 -25.39 -4.99 0.15
N SER A 85 -26.16 -4.76 1.24
CA SER A 85 -25.78 -5.13 2.60
C SER A 85 -25.97 -6.62 2.82
N ALA A 86 -24.94 -7.28 3.34
CA ALA A 86 -25.03 -8.68 3.77
C ALA A 86 -25.75 -8.79 5.13
N SER A 87 -26.54 -9.82 5.31
CA SER A 87 -27.00 -10.27 6.62
C SER A 87 -25.84 -10.84 7.46
N LEU A 88 -26.05 -11.06 8.74
CA LEU A 88 -25.05 -11.69 9.61
C LEU A 88 -24.67 -13.09 9.12
N GLN A 89 -25.63 -13.86 8.60
CA GLN A 89 -25.37 -15.20 8.06
C GLN A 89 -24.50 -15.12 6.80
N GLU A 90 -24.81 -14.23 5.86
CA GLU A 90 -24.00 -14.01 4.66
C GLU A 90 -22.60 -13.49 5.00
N PHE A 91 -22.45 -12.71 6.07
CA PHE A 91 -21.11 -12.33 6.55
C PHE A 91 -20.31 -13.54 7.04
N TYR A 92 -20.92 -14.51 7.72
CA TYR A 92 -20.25 -15.77 8.07
C TYR A 92 -19.85 -16.57 6.83
N ASP A 93 -20.69 -16.60 5.80
CA ASP A 93 -20.37 -17.25 4.54
C ASP A 93 -19.20 -16.56 3.83
N LEU A 94 -19.16 -15.22 3.86
CA LEU A 94 -17.99 -14.44 3.38
C LEU A 94 -16.73 -14.73 4.20
N TYR A 95 -16.84 -14.81 5.53
CA TYR A 95 -15.72 -15.18 6.40
C TYR A 95 -15.17 -16.57 6.02
N ASP A 96 -16.01 -17.57 5.89
CA ASP A 96 -15.60 -18.92 5.51
C ASP A 96 -14.95 -18.98 4.12
N LYS A 97 -15.44 -18.17 3.19
CA LYS A 97 -14.91 -18.05 1.83
C LYS A 97 -13.55 -17.36 1.77
N TYR A 98 -13.34 -16.32 2.60
CA TYR A 98 -12.18 -15.41 2.48
C TYR A 98 -11.14 -15.55 3.58
N LYS A 99 -11.38 -16.29 4.66
CA LYS A 99 -10.37 -16.55 5.69
C LYS A 99 -9.14 -17.24 5.10
N VAL A 100 -7.97 -16.89 5.57
CA VAL A 100 -6.70 -17.40 5.05
C VAL A 100 -5.88 -18.09 6.13
N LYS A 101 -5.09 -19.09 5.73
CA LYS A 101 -4.13 -19.74 6.64
C LYS A 101 -2.94 -18.83 6.88
N ALA A 102 -2.38 -18.85 8.09
CA ALA A 102 -1.24 -18.02 8.47
C ALA A 102 -0.08 -18.10 7.45
N LYS A 103 0.26 -19.33 7.00
CA LYS A 103 1.32 -19.58 6.00
C LYS A 103 1.03 -19.02 4.60
N GLU A 104 -0.19 -18.61 4.33
CA GLU A 104 -0.63 -18.09 3.02
C GLU A 104 -0.68 -16.58 2.97
N ILE A 105 -0.61 -15.89 4.12
CA ILE A 105 -0.68 -14.42 4.18
C ILE A 105 0.35 -13.77 3.25
N ASN A 106 1.58 -14.24 3.27
CA ASN A 106 2.64 -13.70 2.43
C ASN A 106 2.47 -14.01 0.93
N LYS A 107 1.65 -15.00 0.59
CA LYS A 107 1.34 -15.36 -0.80
C LYS A 107 0.21 -14.51 -1.41
N ILE A 108 -0.53 -13.76 -0.59
CA ILE A 108 -1.59 -12.86 -1.09
C ILE A 108 -0.93 -11.79 -1.96
N LYS A 109 -1.19 -11.85 -3.25
CA LYS A 109 -0.74 -10.84 -4.21
C LYS A 109 -1.96 -10.27 -4.92
N PRO A 110 -2.08 -8.94 -5.04
CA PRO A 110 -3.11 -8.36 -5.91
C PRO A 110 -2.82 -8.76 -7.36
N LYS A 111 -3.86 -9.07 -8.11
CA LYS A 111 -3.73 -9.19 -9.56
C LYS A 111 -3.57 -7.79 -10.13
N LEU A 112 -2.39 -7.49 -10.67
CA LEU A 112 -2.16 -6.27 -11.41
C LEU A 112 -2.82 -6.39 -12.77
N THR A 113 -3.71 -5.47 -13.11
CA THR A 113 -4.42 -5.45 -14.39
C THR A 113 -3.66 -4.67 -15.49
N ALA A 114 -2.60 -3.97 -15.12
CA ALA A 114 -1.77 -3.23 -16.07
C ALA A 114 -0.73 -4.14 -16.73
N ALA A 115 -0.60 -4.05 -18.05
CA ALA A 115 0.51 -4.67 -18.78
C ALA A 115 1.85 -4.09 -18.29
N PRO A 116 2.93 -4.88 -18.22
CA PRO A 116 4.24 -4.39 -17.82
C PRO A 116 4.68 -3.26 -18.75
N GLN A 117 4.85 -2.07 -18.18
CA GLN A 117 5.41 -0.95 -18.92
C GLN A 117 6.93 -1.11 -18.96
N LYS A 118 7.52 -0.98 -20.15
CA LYS A 118 8.98 -1.08 -20.36
C LYS A 118 9.76 0.11 -19.79
N GLU A 119 9.07 1.11 -19.27
CA GLU A 119 9.68 2.41 -18.91
C GLU A 119 10.66 2.34 -17.73
N LEU A 120 10.56 1.35 -16.86
CA LEU A 120 11.39 1.16 -15.66
C LEU A 120 11.98 -0.26 -15.54
N ASP A 121 12.12 -0.98 -16.63
CA ASP A 121 12.63 -2.35 -16.61
C ASP A 121 14.11 -2.45 -16.20
N ASP A 122 14.88 -1.38 -16.33
CA ASP A 122 16.27 -1.23 -15.88
C ASP A 122 16.41 -0.55 -14.49
N GLY A 123 15.31 -0.10 -13.90
CA GLY A 123 15.23 0.59 -12.61
C GLY A 123 14.69 -0.26 -11.46
N PRO A 124 14.52 0.31 -10.27
CA PRO A 124 14.02 -0.44 -9.11
C PRO A 124 12.65 -1.08 -9.35
N PRO A 125 12.46 -2.39 -9.04
CA PRO A 125 11.18 -3.08 -9.20
C PRO A 125 10.03 -2.42 -8.44
N CYS A 126 10.32 -1.85 -7.27
CA CYS A 126 9.33 -1.14 -6.45
C CYS A 126 8.75 0.10 -7.16
N LEU A 127 9.58 0.87 -7.88
CA LEU A 127 9.11 2.00 -8.69
C LEU A 127 8.26 1.53 -9.86
N GLN A 128 8.67 0.46 -10.54
CA GLN A 128 7.92 -0.14 -11.63
C GLN A 128 6.53 -0.62 -11.16
N THR A 129 6.49 -1.28 -9.99
CA THR A 129 5.25 -1.75 -9.38
C THR A 129 4.32 -0.59 -9.01
N LEU A 130 4.84 0.47 -8.38
CA LEU A 130 4.06 1.66 -8.03
C LEU A 130 3.50 2.38 -9.25
N MET A 131 4.28 2.47 -10.32
CA MET A 131 3.83 3.06 -11.58
C MET A 131 2.66 2.28 -12.20
N GLN A 132 2.72 0.94 -12.13
CA GLN A 132 1.67 0.06 -12.67
C GLN A 132 0.37 0.10 -11.83
N GLN A 133 0.50 0.20 -10.52
CA GLN A 133 -0.63 0.14 -9.57
C GLN A 133 -1.29 1.50 -9.33
N GLY A 134 -0.61 2.56 -9.68
CA GLY A 134 -0.95 3.91 -9.28
C GLY A 134 -0.25 4.32 -7.98
N ILE A 135 0.17 5.56 -7.92
CA ILE A 135 0.93 6.12 -6.79
C ILE A 135 -0.07 6.73 -5.80
N PRO A 136 -0.14 6.21 -4.54
CA PRO A 136 -1.09 6.70 -3.54
C PRO A 136 -0.77 8.16 -3.17
N GLU A 137 -1.80 8.93 -2.82
CA GLU A 137 -1.67 10.35 -2.53
C GLU A 137 -0.60 10.65 -1.46
N GLY A 138 -0.63 9.95 -0.32
CA GLY A 138 0.37 10.10 0.74
C GLY A 138 1.78 9.59 0.40
N GLY A 139 1.96 8.92 -0.77
CA GLY A 139 3.26 8.41 -1.23
C GLY A 139 3.89 9.17 -2.39
N ARG A 140 3.21 10.21 -2.93
CA ARG A 140 3.65 10.89 -4.17
C ARG A 140 4.99 11.58 -4.04
N ASP A 141 5.21 12.36 -2.99
CA ASP A 141 6.45 13.09 -2.76
C ASP A 141 7.65 12.14 -2.66
N ASN A 142 7.52 11.08 -1.85
CA ASN A 142 8.58 10.09 -1.71
C ASN A 142 8.82 9.30 -3.01
N THR A 143 7.76 8.93 -3.73
CA THR A 143 7.91 8.25 -5.03
C THR A 143 8.59 9.15 -6.05
N LEU A 144 8.28 10.45 -6.09
CA LEU A 144 8.96 11.41 -6.96
C LEU A 144 10.44 11.55 -6.61
N TYR A 145 10.77 11.58 -5.31
CA TYR A 145 12.16 11.56 -4.85
C TYR A 145 12.91 10.33 -5.37
N GLN A 146 12.33 9.15 -5.24
CA GLN A 146 12.95 7.89 -5.71
C GLN A 146 13.09 7.86 -7.24
N TYR A 147 12.07 8.36 -7.95
CA TYR A 147 12.14 8.47 -9.40
C TYR A 147 13.24 9.46 -9.83
N ALA A 148 13.43 10.56 -9.12
CA ALA A 148 14.50 11.52 -9.40
C ALA A 148 15.90 10.89 -9.23
N VAL A 149 16.08 10.01 -8.21
CA VAL A 149 17.33 9.22 -8.08
C VAL A 149 17.55 8.34 -9.31
N TYR A 150 16.51 7.62 -9.75
CA TYR A 150 16.57 6.77 -10.93
C TYR A 150 16.85 7.59 -12.20
N ALA A 151 16.10 8.67 -12.41
CA ALA A 151 16.23 9.51 -13.57
C ALA A 151 17.64 10.10 -13.71
N LYS A 152 18.21 10.59 -12.61
CA LYS A 152 19.57 11.14 -12.58
C LYS A 152 20.65 10.07 -12.83
N LYS A 153 20.44 8.82 -12.40
CA LYS A 153 21.35 7.70 -12.70
C LYS A 153 21.29 7.30 -14.18
N LYS A 154 20.11 7.37 -14.79
CA LYS A 154 19.88 6.89 -16.16
C LYS A 154 20.22 7.93 -17.22
N TRP A 155 19.91 9.19 -16.96
CA TRP A 155 20.12 10.29 -17.91
C TRP A 155 21.08 11.31 -17.33
N GLU A 156 22.20 11.54 -18.00
CA GLU A 156 23.16 12.57 -17.59
C GLU A 156 22.61 13.99 -17.79
N GLN A 157 21.75 14.18 -18.79
CA GLN A 157 21.11 15.45 -19.12
C GLN A 157 19.61 15.27 -19.35
N GLY A 158 18.82 16.28 -18.99
CA GLY A 158 17.37 16.27 -19.19
C GLY A 158 16.58 15.36 -18.22
N TRP A 159 17.21 14.87 -17.16
CA TRP A 159 16.52 14.08 -16.14
C TRP A 159 15.43 14.88 -15.40
N GLU A 160 15.55 16.20 -15.31
CA GLU A 160 14.60 17.12 -14.71
C GLU A 160 13.25 17.09 -15.45
N ASP A 161 13.31 17.09 -16.79
CA ASP A 161 12.13 16.97 -17.64
C ASP A 161 11.45 15.61 -17.45
N LYS A 162 12.25 14.55 -17.25
CA LYS A 162 11.72 13.21 -16.97
C LYS A 162 10.99 13.16 -15.64
N VAL A 163 11.52 13.81 -14.59
CA VAL A 163 10.86 13.92 -13.28
C VAL A 163 9.54 14.67 -13.40
N SER A 164 9.51 15.77 -14.12
CA SER A 164 8.30 16.56 -14.37
C SER A 164 7.24 15.76 -15.15
N ALA A 165 7.66 15.05 -16.21
CA ALA A 165 6.80 14.18 -17.01
C ALA A 165 6.24 13.02 -16.19
N PHE A 166 7.07 12.39 -15.33
CA PHE A 166 6.63 11.31 -14.46
C PHE A 166 5.53 11.76 -13.51
N ASN A 167 5.69 12.92 -12.86
CA ASN A 167 4.65 13.50 -12.02
C ASN A 167 3.31 13.67 -12.78
N HIS A 168 3.37 14.24 -13.99
CA HIS A 168 2.18 14.49 -14.78
C HIS A 168 1.48 13.21 -15.24
N ASN A 169 2.26 12.20 -15.64
CA ASN A 169 1.73 11.00 -16.27
C ASN A 169 1.25 9.95 -15.25
N HIS A 170 1.90 9.86 -14.10
CA HIS A 170 1.72 8.73 -13.16
C HIS A 170 1.14 9.11 -11.79
N MET A 171 1.05 10.40 -11.45
CA MET A 171 0.49 10.85 -10.18
C MET A 171 -0.90 11.48 -10.37
N LYS A 172 -1.87 11.04 -9.57
CA LYS A 172 -3.26 11.54 -9.64
C LYS A 172 -3.82 11.80 -8.25
N PRO A 173 -4.06 13.09 -7.89
CA PRO A 173 -3.65 14.29 -8.63
C PRO A 173 -2.12 14.44 -8.68
N SER A 174 -1.60 15.13 -9.70
CA SER A 174 -0.17 15.46 -9.77
C SER A 174 0.25 16.35 -8.59
N LEU A 175 1.50 16.26 -8.18
CA LEU A 175 2.11 17.24 -7.27
C LEU A 175 2.18 18.60 -7.97
N ASP A 176 2.13 19.67 -7.18
CA ASP A 176 2.21 21.01 -7.72
C ASP A 176 3.64 21.34 -8.23
N TYR A 177 3.73 22.42 -9.03
CA TYR A 177 5.01 22.83 -9.60
C TYR A 177 6.10 23.09 -8.54
N LYS A 178 5.73 23.66 -7.38
CA LYS A 178 6.71 23.99 -6.33
C LYS A 178 7.27 22.74 -5.67
N GLU A 179 6.43 21.73 -5.45
CA GLU A 179 6.83 20.44 -4.89
C GLU A 179 7.79 19.70 -5.84
N VAL A 180 7.45 19.68 -7.14
CA VAL A 180 8.31 19.07 -8.18
C VAL A 180 9.64 19.80 -8.26
N GLN A 181 9.65 21.14 -8.32
CA GLN A 181 10.87 21.95 -8.39
C GLN A 181 11.72 21.81 -7.14
N LYS A 182 11.13 21.67 -5.96
CA LYS A 182 11.86 21.39 -4.73
C LYS A 182 12.65 20.09 -4.84
N THR A 183 12.03 19.02 -5.31
CA THR A 183 12.69 17.72 -5.52
C THR A 183 13.80 17.82 -6.54
N ILE A 184 13.56 18.44 -7.69
CA ILE A 184 14.57 18.67 -8.73
C ILE A 184 15.77 19.44 -8.17
N ASN A 185 15.53 20.58 -7.51
CA ASN A 185 16.58 21.43 -6.94
C ASN A 185 17.42 20.71 -5.88
N GLN A 186 16.81 19.83 -5.08
CA GLN A 186 17.53 19.00 -4.12
C GLN A 186 18.48 18.05 -4.82
N HIS A 187 18.00 17.32 -5.84
CA HIS A 187 18.79 16.34 -6.59
C HIS A 187 19.84 16.98 -7.49
N THR A 188 19.66 18.21 -7.94
CA THR A 188 20.68 18.98 -8.67
C THR A 188 21.90 19.26 -7.79
N LYS A 189 21.67 19.56 -6.50
CA LYS A 189 22.74 19.92 -5.56
C LYS A 189 23.48 18.74 -4.96
N THR A 190 22.84 17.57 -4.89
CA THR A 190 23.35 16.41 -4.18
C THR A 190 22.97 15.12 -4.92
N ASP A 191 23.91 14.18 -4.95
CA ASP A 191 23.66 12.83 -5.43
C ASP A 191 23.08 11.98 -4.31
N TYR A 192 21.79 11.74 -4.40
CA TYR A 192 21.07 10.93 -3.44
C TYR A 192 21.07 9.45 -3.80
N ARG A 193 20.84 8.62 -2.76
CA ARG A 193 20.59 7.18 -2.90
C ARG A 193 19.12 6.90 -2.70
N TYR A 194 18.67 5.72 -3.15
CA TYR A 194 17.32 5.25 -2.86
C TYR A 194 17.08 5.09 -1.36
N LYS A 195 15.90 5.51 -0.92
CA LYS A 195 15.42 5.35 0.45
C LYS A 195 14.50 4.15 0.53
N CYS A 196 15.07 2.95 0.41
CA CYS A 196 14.32 1.69 0.29
C CYS A 196 13.46 1.35 1.50
N HIS A 197 13.76 1.92 2.69
CA HIS A 197 13.00 1.70 3.92
C HIS A 197 11.80 2.65 4.07
N ASP A 198 11.69 3.68 3.25
CA ASP A 198 10.61 4.65 3.30
C ASP A 198 9.37 4.11 2.57
N LYS A 199 8.18 4.48 3.10
CA LYS A 199 6.91 4.20 2.40
C LYS A 199 6.75 5.12 1.18
N PRO A 200 6.14 4.61 0.11
CA PRO A 200 5.60 3.27 -0.11
C PRO A 200 6.62 2.25 -0.58
N MET A 201 7.90 2.63 -0.83
CA MET A 201 8.93 1.78 -1.43
C MET A 201 9.12 0.44 -0.72
N CYS A 202 9.26 0.48 0.62
CA CYS A 202 9.53 -0.72 1.42
C CYS A 202 8.46 -1.82 1.24
N SER A 203 7.22 -1.44 0.93
CA SER A 203 6.11 -2.38 0.72
C SER A 203 6.22 -3.19 -0.58
N PHE A 204 7.04 -2.74 -1.53
CA PHE A 204 7.21 -3.33 -2.86
C PHE A 204 8.67 -3.70 -3.15
N CYS A 205 9.53 -3.58 -2.14
CA CYS A 205 10.96 -3.83 -2.32
C CYS A 205 11.21 -5.31 -2.59
N ASP A 206 11.89 -5.58 -3.71
CA ASP A 206 12.55 -6.85 -4.02
C ASP A 206 14.03 -6.53 -4.21
N ASP A 207 14.83 -6.70 -3.15
CA ASP A 207 16.22 -6.33 -3.15
C ASP A 207 17.07 -7.29 -4.00
N VAL A 208 16.65 -8.53 -4.15
CA VAL A 208 17.31 -9.53 -4.99
C VAL A 208 17.16 -9.14 -6.46
N GLU A 209 15.95 -8.89 -6.93
CA GLU A 209 15.69 -8.44 -8.29
C GLU A 209 16.31 -7.06 -8.55
N CYS A 210 16.20 -6.13 -7.58
CA CYS A 210 16.72 -4.77 -7.71
C CYS A 210 18.23 -4.75 -8.01
N ARG A 211 19.01 -5.59 -7.33
CA ARG A 211 20.48 -5.69 -7.53
C ARG A 211 20.89 -6.26 -8.89
N THR A 212 19.97 -6.90 -9.61
CA THR A 212 20.23 -7.39 -10.97
C THR A 212 20.02 -6.34 -12.04
N ARG A 213 19.36 -5.22 -11.70
CA ARG A 213 19.01 -4.16 -12.64
C ARG A 213 20.09 -3.07 -12.68
N ILE A 214 20.31 -2.48 -13.87
CA ILE A 214 21.40 -1.51 -14.12
C ILE A 214 21.31 -0.30 -13.19
N HIS A 215 20.07 0.18 -12.92
CA HIS A 215 19.80 1.36 -12.10
C HIS A 215 19.02 1.02 -10.83
N GLY A 216 19.06 -0.25 -10.40
CA GLY A 216 18.44 -0.74 -9.17
C GLY A 216 19.16 -0.34 -7.88
#